data_e31099513a02e2f9cfd3c427963f68e3
#
_entry.id   e31099513a02e2f9cfd3c427963f68e3
#
_cell.length_a   1.000
_cell.length_b   1.000
_cell.length_c   1.000
_cell.angle_alpha   90.00
_cell.angle_beta   90.00
_cell.angle_gamma   90.00
#
_symmetry.space_group_name_H-M   'P 1'
#
loop_
_entity.id
_entity.type
_entity.pdbx_description
1 polymer ?
#
loop_
_entity_poly.entity_id
_entity_poly.type
_entity_poly.pdbx_seq_one_letter_code
_entity_poly.pdbx_strand_id
1 'polypeptide(L)'
;MKIATSEQMRGLDRSAIRERGIPSLQLMDRAAAAVVERCLERMAEKEKKRVAVFCGAGNNGGDGVAAARQLMEAGVEVRCFLVGRRDKMTPDCREMEAHLEAAGGKLENFTADPAFASWCLDCDLMVDALFGIGLNTELRGDAYTAVQIMNTCSVPVVAVDIASGVEADTGRVLGCAVEAVETVTFTLPKVGNLLGEGGTLAGQLTVADIGIPDDLVRKLESDLHAVFPKELYLPRRDRDSHKGNYGKVYILAGSVGYSGAPILAARAAVRCGSGQVSLGVPGPVWPIAAQKLDEAMPHPLPASKDGMLSLEAAEEVLRRLEPCGVCLIGPGLGRGNSVGSVVRHLLKTIRLPVVLDADGINALEGHIDVL
;
A
#
# COMPACT_ATOMS: atom_id res chain seq x y z
N MET A 1 3.27 -5.29 -8.23
CA MET A 1 2.09 -4.61 -8.84
C MET A 1 2.38 -3.12 -9.01
N LYS A 2 2.02 -2.50 -10.15
CA LYS A 2 2.15 -1.05 -10.35
C LYS A 2 1.21 -0.28 -9.42
N ILE A 3 1.63 0.91 -9.00
CA ILE A 3 0.78 1.89 -8.32
C ILE A 3 0.48 3.00 -9.31
N ALA A 4 -0.76 3.45 -9.38
CA ALA A 4 -1.19 4.46 -10.33
C ALA A 4 -1.52 5.80 -9.63
N THR A 5 -1.27 6.90 -10.32
CA THR A 5 -1.83 8.21 -9.96
C THR A 5 -3.27 8.33 -10.41
N SER A 6 -3.99 9.32 -9.88
CA SER A 6 -5.35 9.66 -10.31
C SER A 6 -5.44 9.91 -11.81
N GLU A 7 -4.44 10.59 -12.39
CA GLU A 7 -4.40 10.88 -13.83
C GLU A 7 -4.18 9.61 -14.64
N GLN A 8 -3.28 8.74 -14.21
CA GLN A 8 -3.01 7.45 -14.86
C GLN A 8 -4.25 6.55 -14.85
N MET A 9 -4.99 6.48 -13.72
CA MET A 9 -6.24 5.72 -13.67
C MET A 9 -7.29 6.29 -14.62
N ARG A 10 -7.51 7.60 -14.62
CA ARG A 10 -8.42 8.24 -15.60
C ARG A 10 -7.99 8.01 -17.06
N GLY A 11 -6.68 7.87 -17.30
CA GLY A 11 -6.13 7.50 -18.60
C GLY A 11 -6.51 6.10 -19.01
N LEU A 12 -6.35 5.14 -18.11
CA LEU A 12 -6.73 3.73 -18.32
C LEU A 12 -8.23 3.58 -18.61
N ASP A 13 -9.09 4.23 -17.79
CA ASP A 13 -10.53 4.22 -17.99
C ASP A 13 -10.90 4.79 -19.36
N ARG A 14 -10.33 5.94 -19.75
CA ARG A 14 -10.58 6.55 -21.07
C ARG A 14 -10.15 5.63 -22.21
N SER A 15 -9.00 4.96 -22.10
CA SER A 15 -8.53 4.05 -23.14
C SER A 15 -9.39 2.79 -23.19
N ALA A 16 -9.81 2.25 -22.07
CA ALA A 16 -10.74 1.13 -22.02
C ALA A 16 -12.08 1.45 -22.67
N ILE A 17 -12.63 2.63 -22.39
CA ILE A 17 -13.92 3.06 -22.94
C ILE A 17 -13.80 3.45 -24.42
N ARG A 18 -12.85 4.33 -24.79
CA ARG A 18 -12.80 4.94 -26.11
C ARG A 18 -12.07 4.10 -27.15
N GLU A 19 -11.01 3.39 -26.76
CA GLU A 19 -10.17 2.63 -27.69
C GLU A 19 -10.57 1.16 -27.75
N ARG A 20 -11.09 0.60 -26.64
CA ARG A 20 -11.51 -0.80 -26.55
C ARG A 20 -13.02 -0.98 -26.61
N GLY A 21 -13.79 0.11 -26.59
CA GLY A 21 -15.24 0.07 -26.70
C GLY A 21 -15.96 -0.55 -25.51
N ILE A 22 -15.32 -0.58 -24.33
CA ILE A 22 -15.95 -1.14 -23.10
C ILE A 22 -16.90 -0.06 -22.55
N PRO A 23 -18.20 -0.34 -22.41
CA PRO A 23 -19.12 0.64 -21.84
C PRO A 23 -18.75 1.04 -20.42
N SER A 24 -18.79 2.35 -20.10
CA SER A 24 -18.50 2.84 -18.73
C SER A 24 -19.39 2.20 -17.67
N LEU A 25 -20.67 2.02 -17.97
CA LEU A 25 -21.63 1.33 -17.08
C LEU A 25 -21.25 -0.12 -16.79
N GLN A 26 -20.63 -0.81 -17.74
CA GLN A 26 -20.14 -2.19 -17.53
C GLN A 26 -18.96 -2.22 -16.58
N LEU A 27 -18.03 -1.24 -16.67
CA LEU A 27 -16.94 -1.13 -15.72
C LEU A 27 -17.47 -0.83 -14.31
N MET A 28 -18.45 0.06 -14.21
CA MET A 28 -19.12 0.43 -12.98
C MET A 28 -19.87 -0.76 -12.35
N ASP A 29 -20.61 -1.54 -13.11
CA ASP A 29 -21.27 -2.76 -12.62
C ASP A 29 -20.26 -3.81 -12.09
N ARG A 30 -19.11 -3.95 -12.73
CA ARG A 30 -18.05 -4.86 -12.27
C ARG A 30 -17.36 -4.34 -11.00
N ALA A 31 -17.12 -3.03 -10.90
CA ALA A 31 -16.62 -2.38 -9.71
C ALA A 31 -17.57 -2.61 -8.53
N ALA A 32 -18.86 -2.38 -8.75
CA ALA A 32 -19.91 -2.65 -7.77
C ALA A 32 -19.93 -4.13 -7.34
N ALA A 33 -19.83 -5.06 -8.29
CA ALA A 33 -19.82 -6.50 -7.98
C ALA A 33 -18.68 -6.89 -7.04
N ALA A 34 -17.48 -6.34 -7.26
CA ALA A 34 -16.34 -6.57 -6.37
C ALA A 34 -16.58 -6.01 -4.95
N VAL A 35 -17.18 -4.85 -4.84
CA VAL A 35 -17.57 -4.27 -3.53
C VAL A 35 -18.61 -5.15 -2.84
N VAL A 36 -19.64 -5.59 -3.56
CA VAL A 36 -20.71 -6.45 -3.06
C VAL A 36 -20.16 -7.79 -2.55
N GLU A 37 -19.27 -8.42 -3.28
CA GLU A 37 -18.60 -9.65 -2.85
C GLU A 37 -17.94 -9.48 -1.48
N ARG A 38 -17.18 -8.41 -1.29
CA ARG A 38 -16.51 -8.12 -0.01
C ARG A 38 -17.52 -7.82 1.10
N CYS A 39 -18.58 -7.06 0.81
CA CYS A 39 -19.63 -6.79 1.77
C CYS A 39 -20.33 -8.07 2.24
N LEU A 40 -20.68 -8.96 1.31
CA LEU A 40 -21.36 -10.22 1.62
C LEU A 40 -20.46 -11.17 2.42
N GLU A 41 -19.18 -11.24 2.11
CA GLU A 41 -18.21 -12.03 2.88
C GLU A 41 -18.09 -11.53 4.33
N ARG A 42 -18.05 -10.22 4.54
CA ARG A 42 -17.98 -9.63 5.89
C ARG A 42 -19.27 -9.85 6.71
N MET A 43 -20.38 -10.03 6.04
CA MET A 43 -21.67 -10.32 6.66
C MET A 43 -22.07 -11.79 6.57
N ALA A 44 -21.15 -12.71 6.27
CA ALA A 44 -21.48 -14.13 6.02
C ALA A 44 -22.21 -14.80 7.20
N GLU A 45 -21.84 -14.45 8.44
CA GLU A 45 -22.42 -15.03 9.67
C GLU A 45 -23.70 -14.31 10.15
N LYS A 46 -24.15 -13.26 9.45
CA LYS A 46 -25.35 -12.51 9.82
C LYS A 46 -26.61 -13.15 9.22
N GLU A 47 -27.61 -13.37 10.06
CA GLU A 47 -28.93 -13.90 9.61
C GLU A 47 -29.72 -12.85 8.83
N LYS A 48 -29.77 -11.61 9.34
CA LYS A 48 -30.32 -10.44 8.65
C LYS A 48 -29.17 -9.53 8.28
N LYS A 49 -29.18 -9.07 7.04
CA LYS A 49 -28.13 -8.20 6.51
C LYS A 49 -28.71 -6.84 6.19
N ARG A 50 -28.20 -5.81 6.85
CA ARG A 50 -28.64 -4.44 6.68
C ARG A 50 -27.45 -3.54 6.35
N VAL A 51 -27.54 -2.79 5.25
CA VAL A 51 -26.43 -1.97 4.74
C VAL A 51 -26.89 -0.55 4.44
N ALA A 52 -26.13 0.44 4.91
CA ALA A 52 -26.25 1.84 4.51
C ALA A 52 -25.18 2.14 3.44
N VAL A 53 -25.59 2.68 2.28
CA VAL A 53 -24.70 3.08 1.21
C VAL A 53 -24.69 4.59 1.05
N PHE A 54 -23.55 5.23 1.22
CA PHE A 54 -23.35 6.67 1.09
C PHE A 54 -22.72 7.00 -0.25
N CYS A 55 -23.48 7.64 -1.14
CA CYS A 55 -23.06 7.92 -2.51
C CYS A 55 -22.81 9.41 -2.74
N GLY A 56 -21.68 9.74 -3.34
CA GLY A 56 -21.47 11.07 -3.91
C GLY A 56 -22.19 11.26 -5.24
N ALA A 57 -22.14 12.48 -5.80
CA ALA A 57 -22.73 12.77 -7.10
C ALA A 57 -21.83 12.39 -8.30
N GLY A 58 -20.61 11.95 -8.06
CA GLY A 58 -19.61 11.54 -9.09
C GLY A 58 -19.73 10.06 -9.49
N ASN A 59 -18.77 9.59 -10.28
CA ASN A 59 -18.73 8.18 -10.71
C ASN A 59 -18.53 7.21 -9.56
N ASN A 60 -17.74 7.58 -8.54
CA ASN A 60 -17.61 6.76 -7.32
C ASN A 60 -18.99 6.57 -6.63
N GLY A 61 -19.83 7.62 -6.61
CA GLY A 61 -21.22 7.50 -6.17
C GLY A 61 -22.03 6.55 -7.05
N GLY A 62 -21.80 6.57 -8.36
CA GLY A 62 -22.38 5.62 -9.31
C GLY A 62 -22.04 4.17 -8.99
N ASP A 63 -20.77 3.89 -8.67
CA ASP A 63 -20.30 2.56 -8.20
C ASP A 63 -21.06 2.14 -6.92
N GLY A 64 -21.26 3.09 -5.98
CA GLY A 64 -22.03 2.88 -4.77
C GLY A 64 -23.51 2.59 -5.02
N VAL A 65 -24.15 3.33 -5.93
CA VAL A 65 -25.57 3.10 -6.33
C VAL A 65 -25.73 1.74 -7.00
N ALA A 66 -24.79 1.35 -7.87
CA ALA A 66 -24.78 0.04 -8.50
C ALA A 66 -24.57 -1.08 -7.44
N ALA A 67 -23.70 -0.86 -6.45
CA ALA A 67 -23.50 -1.78 -5.34
C ALA A 67 -24.76 -1.92 -4.48
N ALA A 68 -25.46 -0.82 -4.21
CA ALA A 68 -26.75 -0.84 -3.49
C ALA A 68 -27.78 -1.71 -4.21
N ARG A 69 -27.93 -1.56 -5.53
CA ARG A 69 -28.81 -2.40 -6.34
C ARG A 69 -28.42 -3.89 -6.24
N GLN A 70 -27.17 -4.22 -6.44
CA GLN A 70 -26.70 -5.61 -6.42
C GLN A 70 -26.82 -6.24 -5.02
N LEU A 71 -26.60 -5.48 -3.95
CA LEU A 71 -26.86 -5.94 -2.57
C LEU A 71 -28.35 -6.25 -2.34
N MET A 72 -29.26 -5.39 -2.84
CA MET A 72 -30.71 -5.66 -2.78
C MET A 72 -31.08 -6.92 -3.56
N GLU A 73 -30.54 -7.11 -4.76
CA GLU A 73 -30.73 -8.32 -5.57
C GLU A 73 -30.22 -9.58 -4.85
N ALA A 74 -29.20 -9.45 -3.99
CA ALA A 74 -28.68 -10.51 -3.12
C ALA A 74 -29.50 -10.71 -1.82
N GLY A 75 -30.61 -9.99 -1.64
CA GLY A 75 -31.53 -10.14 -0.50
C GLY A 75 -31.10 -9.36 0.75
N VAL A 76 -30.21 -8.36 0.61
CA VAL A 76 -29.79 -7.48 1.70
C VAL A 76 -30.80 -6.33 1.84
N GLU A 77 -31.14 -5.95 3.07
CA GLU A 77 -31.92 -4.71 3.34
C GLU A 77 -30.98 -3.50 3.17
N VAL A 78 -31.21 -2.71 2.12
CA VAL A 78 -30.32 -1.60 1.75
C VAL A 78 -31.07 -0.27 1.77
N ARG A 79 -30.45 0.75 2.34
CA ARG A 79 -30.79 2.15 2.06
C ARG A 79 -29.59 2.85 1.44
N CYS A 80 -29.86 3.58 0.36
CA CYS A 80 -28.86 4.29 -0.43
C CYS A 80 -29.09 5.80 -0.34
N PHE A 81 -28.06 6.55 0.02
CA PHE A 81 -28.16 7.97 0.31
C PHE A 81 -27.26 8.79 -0.61
N LEU A 82 -27.83 9.79 -1.30
CA LEU A 82 -27.08 10.79 -2.06
C LEU A 82 -26.59 11.88 -1.11
N VAL A 83 -25.28 11.95 -0.90
CA VAL A 83 -24.61 13.02 -0.17
C VAL A 83 -24.10 14.04 -1.18
N GLY A 84 -24.86 15.11 -1.35
CA GLY A 84 -24.57 16.14 -2.33
C GLY A 84 -25.78 16.56 -3.14
N ARG A 85 -25.53 17.24 -4.23
CA ARG A 85 -26.60 17.83 -5.05
C ARG A 85 -26.94 16.93 -6.24
N ARG A 86 -28.20 16.59 -6.39
CA ARG A 86 -28.74 15.73 -7.48
C ARG A 86 -28.48 16.31 -8.88
N ASP A 87 -28.51 17.66 -9.01
CA ASP A 87 -28.20 18.34 -10.29
C ASP A 87 -26.72 18.21 -10.71
N LYS A 88 -25.83 17.80 -9.80
CA LYS A 88 -24.40 17.57 -10.02
C LYS A 88 -24.04 16.12 -10.32
N MET A 89 -25.02 15.21 -10.32
CA MET A 89 -24.78 13.80 -10.65
C MET A 89 -24.24 13.66 -12.07
N THR A 90 -23.22 12.81 -12.21
CA THR A 90 -22.69 12.44 -13.53
C THR A 90 -23.74 11.66 -14.34
N PRO A 91 -23.64 11.62 -15.68
CA PRO A 91 -24.56 10.84 -16.50
C PRO A 91 -24.62 9.36 -16.07
N ASP A 92 -23.46 8.75 -15.83
CA ASP A 92 -23.37 7.33 -15.42
C ASP A 92 -24.01 7.10 -14.05
N CYS A 93 -23.80 8.01 -13.09
CA CYS A 93 -24.42 7.92 -11.76
C CYS A 93 -25.96 8.01 -11.84
N ARG A 94 -26.50 8.85 -12.73
CA ARG A 94 -27.95 8.94 -12.97
C ARG A 94 -28.51 7.68 -13.62
N GLU A 95 -27.77 7.08 -14.53
CA GLU A 95 -28.18 5.82 -15.16
C GLU A 95 -28.21 4.69 -14.12
N MET A 96 -27.23 4.65 -13.20
CA MET A 96 -27.26 3.70 -12.08
C MET A 96 -28.41 3.96 -11.11
N GLU A 97 -28.80 5.22 -10.88
CA GLU A 97 -30.01 5.55 -10.12
C GLU A 97 -31.26 4.98 -10.81
N ALA A 98 -31.38 5.15 -12.12
CA ALA A 98 -32.51 4.58 -12.87
C ALA A 98 -32.54 3.05 -12.78
N HIS A 99 -31.38 2.38 -12.83
CA HIS A 99 -31.30 0.93 -12.64
C HIS A 99 -31.69 0.50 -11.22
N LEU A 100 -31.27 1.26 -10.18
CA LEU A 100 -31.69 1.02 -8.80
C LEU A 100 -33.22 1.15 -8.63
N GLU A 101 -33.80 2.20 -9.20
CA GLU A 101 -35.27 2.42 -9.15
C GLU A 101 -36.02 1.31 -9.89
N ALA A 102 -35.53 0.86 -11.04
CA ALA A 102 -36.10 -0.26 -11.78
C ALA A 102 -36.06 -1.58 -10.99
N ALA A 103 -35.09 -1.76 -10.12
CA ALA A 103 -34.98 -2.89 -9.20
C ALA A 103 -35.87 -2.70 -7.91
N GLY A 104 -36.58 -1.62 -7.80
CA GLY A 104 -37.46 -1.31 -6.64
C GLY A 104 -36.77 -0.60 -5.50
N GLY A 105 -35.51 -0.19 -5.68
CA GLY A 105 -34.72 0.59 -4.72
C GLY A 105 -34.99 2.11 -4.85
N LYS A 106 -34.29 2.88 -4.02
CA LYS A 106 -34.40 4.34 -4.05
C LYS A 106 -33.09 4.98 -3.62
N LEU A 107 -32.64 6.00 -4.34
CA LEU A 107 -31.59 6.90 -3.91
C LEU A 107 -32.20 8.06 -3.13
N GLU A 108 -32.13 8.00 -1.80
CA GLU A 108 -32.62 9.00 -0.90
C GLU A 108 -31.68 10.19 -0.80
N ASN A 109 -32.19 11.42 -0.61
CA ASN A 109 -31.29 12.52 -0.28
C ASN A 109 -30.81 12.35 1.16
N PHE A 110 -29.52 12.55 1.37
CA PHE A 110 -28.94 12.50 2.70
C PHE A 110 -29.51 13.61 3.59
N THR A 111 -29.91 13.22 4.79
CA THR A 111 -30.34 14.14 5.85
C THR A 111 -29.80 13.62 7.17
N ALA A 112 -29.07 14.46 7.91
CA ALA A 112 -28.47 14.05 9.19
C ALA A 112 -29.48 14.19 10.33
N ASP A 113 -30.67 13.57 10.19
CA ASP A 113 -31.69 13.58 11.24
C ASP A 113 -31.53 12.40 12.22
N PRO A 114 -32.16 12.47 13.43
CA PRO A 114 -32.04 11.41 14.43
C PRO A 114 -32.56 10.04 13.97
N ALA A 115 -33.59 9.98 13.12
CA ALA A 115 -34.13 8.71 12.61
C ALA A 115 -33.15 8.03 11.67
N PHE A 116 -32.48 8.82 10.82
CA PHE A 116 -31.40 8.35 9.98
C PHE A 116 -30.22 7.79 10.81
N ALA A 117 -29.75 8.56 11.81
CA ALA A 117 -28.67 8.13 12.67
C ALA A 117 -29.02 6.83 13.43
N SER A 118 -30.20 6.70 13.95
CA SER A 118 -30.68 5.47 14.60
C SER A 118 -30.70 4.29 13.64
N TRP A 119 -31.15 4.49 12.40
CA TRP A 119 -31.13 3.41 11.39
C TRP A 119 -29.72 2.97 11.03
N CYS A 120 -28.78 3.90 10.93
CA CYS A 120 -27.37 3.59 10.68
C CYS A 120 -26.73 2.74 11.79
N LEU A 121 -27.08 2.98 13.06
CA LEU A 121 -26.60 2.17 14.19
C LEU A 121 -27.11 0.71 14.14
N ASP A 122 -28.24 0.46 13.50
CA ASP A 122 -28.80 -0.88 13.33
C ASP A 122 -28.26 -1.61 12.09
N CYS A 123 -27.35 -1.00 11.32
CA CYS A 123 -26.71 -1.63 10.18
C CYS A 123 -25.62 -2.61 10.60
N ASP A 124 -25.41 -3.64 9.79
CA ASP A 124 -24.30 -4.58 9.92
C ASP A 124 -23.04 -4.09 9.19
N LEU A 125 -23.23 -3.23 8.18
CA LEU A 125 -22.16 -2.67 7.36
C LEU A 125 -22.57 -1.32 6.79
N MET A 126 -21.60 -0.45 6.57
CA MET A 126 -21.75 0.76 5.77
C MET A 126 -20.84 0.70 4.54
N VAL A 127 -21.28 1.32 3.45
CA VAL A 127 -20.48 1.48 2.24
C VAL A 127 -20.22 2.96 2.01
N ASP A 128 -18.95 3.32 1.95
CA ASP A 128 -18.49 4.66 1.60
C ASP A 128 -18.20 4.74 0.10
N ALA A 129 -19.06 5.41 -0.62
CA ALA A 129 -18.93 5.72 -2.04
C ALA A 129 -19.05 7.23 -2.30
N LEU A 130 -18.60 8.08 -1.36
CA LEU A 130 -18.73 9.53 -1.51
C LEU A 130 -17.77 10.08 -2.55
N PHE A 131 -16.46 9.82 -2.38
CA PHE A 131 -15.41 10.36 -3.24
C PHE A 131 -14.36 9.30 -3.54
N GLY A 132 -13.99 9.15 -4.81
CA GLY A 132 -12.84 8.36 -5.26
C GLY A 132 -11.64 9.25 -5.59
N ILE A 133 -10.88 8.89 -6.62
CA ILE A 133 -9.64 9.57 -7.07
C ILE A 133 -9.81 11.05 -7.49
N GLY A 134 -11.02 11.58 -7.46
CA GLY A 134 -11.31 12.97 -7.87
C GLY A 134 -11.21 14.01 -6.76
N LEU A 135 -11.06 13.59 -5.51
CA LEU A 135 -11.04 14.50 -4.37
C LEU A 135 -9.73 15.32 -4.34
N ASN A 136 -9.85 16.64 -4.29
CA ASN A 136 -8.74 17.60 -4.24
C ASN A 136 -8.98 18.79 -3.32
N THR A 137 -10.05 18.78 -2.54
CA THR A 137 -10.41 19.83 -1.58
C THR A 137 -10.89 19.22 -0.28
N GLU A 138 -10.77 19.97 0.81
CA GLU A 138 -11.26 19.54 2.11
C GLU A 138 -12.76 19.24 2.10
N LEU A 139 -13.15 18.19 2.81
CA LEU A 139 -14.56 17.83 2.98
C LEU A 139 -15.24 18.86 3.89
N ARG A 140 -16.44 19.28 3.47
CA ARG A 140 -17.27 20.27 4.19
C ARG A 140 -18.76 19.93 4.08
N GLY A 141 -19.58 20.53 4.96
CA GLY A 141 -21.05 20.37 4.92
C GLY A 141 -21.50 18.92 5.05
N ASP A 142 -22.44 18.51 4.22
CA ASP A 142 -23.06 17.18 4.29
C ASP A 142 -22.03 16.04 4.14
N ALA A 143 -21.01 16.22 3.30
CA ALA A 143 -19.96 15.23 3.14
C ALA A 143 -19.14 15.05 4.43
N TYR A 144 -18.76 16.14 5.08
CA TYR A 144 -18.13 16.10 6.39
C TYR A 144 -19.02 15.39 7.42
N THR A 145 -20.30 15.74 7.48
CA THR A 145 -21.25 15.15 8.42
C THR A 145 -21.44 13.65 8.17
N ALA A 146 -21.53 13.23 6.91
CA ALA A 146 -21.63 11.82 6.55
C ALA A 146 -20.41 11.00 7.01
N VAL A 147 -19.19 11.53 6.80
CA VAL A 147 -17.95 10.90 7.29
C VAL A 147 -17.94 10.81 8.82
N GLN A 148 -18.36 11.87 9.53
CA GLN A 148 -18.44 11.83 10.99
C GLN A 148 -19.44 10.77 11.48
N ILE A 149 -20.56 10.60 10.81
CA ILE A 149 -21.54 9.55 11.15
C ILE A 149 -20.92 8.16 10.93
N MET A 150 -20.29 7.92 9.78
CA MET A 150 -19.64 6.64 9.50
C MET A 150 -18.56 6.30 10.54
N ASN A 151 -17.75 7.26 10.96
CA ASN A 151 -16.67 7.03 11.93
C ASN A 151 -17.17 6.90 13.38
N THR A 152 -18.31 7.49 13.73
CA THR A 152 -18.85 7.45 15.12
C THR A 152 -19.79 6.29 15.37
N CYS A 153 -20.45 5.77 14.34
CA CYS A 153 -21.29 4.59 14.44
C CYS A 153 -20.41 3.35 14.50
N SER A 154 -20.22 2.65 15.52
CA SER A 154 -19.36 1.43 15.63
C SER A 154 -19.71 0.31 14.62
N VAL A 155 -20.13 0.68 13.42
CA VAL A 155 -20.48 -0.19 12.29
C VAL A 155 -19.31 -0.20 11.32
N PRO A 156 -18.83 -1.37 10.86
CA PRO A 156 -17.72 -1.45 9.92
C PRO A 156 -18.05 -0.77 8.59
N VAL A 157 -17.07 -0.07 8.00
CA VAL A 157 -17.22 0.63 6.72
C VAL A 157 -16.36 -0.03 5.66
N VAL A 158 -16.93 -0.34 4.50
CA VAL A 158 -16.22 -0.73 3.28
C VAL A 158 -16.16 0.48 2.35
N ALA A 159 -14.96 0.93 2.00
CA ALA A 159 -14.78 2.05 1.10
C ALA A 159 -14.64 1.60 -0.37
N VAL A 160 -15.28 2.36 -1.26
CA VAL A 160 -15.25 2.17 -2.71
C VAL A 160 -14.10 2.99 -3.28
N ASP A 161 -13.16 2.34 -3.93
CA ASP A 161 -11.98 2.88 -4.59
C ASP A 161 -10.92 3.47 -3.65
N ILE A 162 -11.29 4.41 -2.80
CA ILE A 162 -10.44 5.04 -1.78
C ILE A 162 -11.33 5.55 -0.64
N ALA A 163 -10.85 5.49 0.59
CA ALA A 163 -11.57 6.04 1.73
C ALA A 163 -11.83 7.54 1.52
N SER A 164 -13.10 7.94 1.56
CA SER A 164 -13.49 9.33 1.29
C SER A 164 -12.85 10.29 2.27
N GLY A 165 -12.25 11.35 1.74
CA GLY A 165 -11.44 12.31 2.49
C GLY A 165 -9.94 12.13 2.30
N VAL A 166 -9.49 11.02 1.72
CA VAL A 166 -8.07 10.77 1.39
C VAL A 166 -7.77 11.27 -0.02
N GLU A 167 -6.68 12.02 -0.17
CA GLU A 167 -6.13 12.43 -1.47
C GLU A 167 -5.41 11.24 -2.13
N ALA A 168 -5.84 10.84 -3.32
CA ALA A 168 -5.40 9.60 -3.95
C ALA A 168 -3.91 9.56 -4.30
N ASP A 169 -3.31 10.70 -4.62
CA ASP A 169 -1.92 10.78 -5.09
C ASP A 169 -0.89 11.00 -3.97
N THR A 170 -1.33 11.33 -2.74
CA THR A 170 -0.43 11.60 -1.62
C THR A 170 -0.73 10.81 -0.34
N GLY A 171 -1.97 10.36 -0.17
CA GLY A 171 -2.44 9.72 1.07
C GLY A 171 -2.71 10.70 2.22
N ARG A 172 -2.73 12.01 1.96
CA ARG A 172 -3.09 13.01 2.98
C ARG A 172 -4.59 13.05 3.20
N VAL A 173 -5.00 13.33 4.44
CA VAL A 173 -6.40 13.57 4.79
C VAL A 173 -6.77 15.03 4.48
N LEU A 174 -7.85 15.23 3.75
CA LEU A 174 -8.39 16.53 3.39
C LEU A 174 -9.57 16.91 4.31
N GLY A 175 -9.23 17.45 5.48
CA GLY A 175 -10.18 17.85 6.52
C GLY A 175 -10.57 16.70 7.44
N CYS A 176 -11.27 15.71 6.93
CA CYS A 176 -11.56 14.44 7.61
C CYS A 176 -11.60 13.29 6.59
N ALA A 177 -11.50 12.05 7.05
CA ALA A 177 -11.62 10.88 6.17
C ALA A 177 -12.32 9.73 6.87
N VAL A 178 -12.88 8.84 6.09
CA VAL A 178 -13.51 7.60 6.55
C VAL A 178 -12.44 6.64 7.08
N GLU A 179 -12.73 6.02 8.22
CA GLU A 179 -11.95 4.93 8.79
C GLU A 179 -12.52 3.59 8.31
N ALA A 180 -12.06 3.13 7.15
CA ALA A 180 -12.57 1.90 6.56
C ALA A 180 -11.93 0.66 7.21
N VAL A 181 -12.72 -0.41 7.38
CA VAL A 181 -12.18 -1.74 7.73
C VAL A 181 -11.64 -2.46 6.48
N GLU A 182 -12.12 -2.05 5.31
CA GLU A 182 -11.65 -2.52 4.01
C GLU A 182 -11.89 -1.47 2.93
N THR A 183 -10.95 -1.36 2.00
CA THR A 183 -11.10 -0.56 0.79
C THR A 183 -11.00 -1.48 -0.43
N VAL A 184 -12.00 -1.44 -1.30
CA VAL A 184 -12.00 -2.14 -2.59
C VAL A 184 -11.62 -1.16 -3.68
N THR A 185 -10.40 -1.24 -4.15
CA THR A 185 -9.88 -0.37 -5.20
C THR A 185 -9.80 -1.11 -6.54
N PHE A 186 -9.89 -0.40 -7.65
CA PHE A 186 -10.10 -1.01 -8.95
C PHE A 186 -8.85 -0.98 -9.81
N THR A 187 -8.55 -2.10 -10.49
CA THR A 187 -7.47 -2.34 -11.43
C THR A 187 -6.07 -2.17 -10.83
N LEU A 188 -5.74 -1.01 -10.28
CA LEU A 188 -4.47 -0.70 -9.64
C LEU A 188 -4.69 0.07 -8.33
N PRO A 189 -3.85 -0.16 -7.31
CA PRO A 189 -3.87 0.65 -6.11
C PRO A 189 -3.33 2.05 -6.43
N LYS A 190 -3.78 3.03 -5.66
CA LYS A 190 -3.29 4.42 -5.68
C LYS A 190 -2.33 4.63 -4.52
N VAL A 191 -1.51 5.66 -4.60
CA VAL A 191 -0.59 6.03 -3.50
C VAL A 191 -1.34 6.18 -2.19
N GLY A 192 -2.50 6.85 -2.21
CA GLY A 192 -3.34 7.09 -1.04
C GLY A 192 -3.95 5.84 -0.41
N ASN A 193 -4.03 4.72 -1.15
CA ASN A 193 -4.45 3.44 -0.57
C ASN A 193 -3.35 2.77 0.28
N LEU A 194 -2.08 3.17 0.14
CA LEU A 194 -0.93 2.44 0.65
C LEU A 194 -0.04 3.27 1.58
N LEU A 195 0.00 4.58 1.40
CA LEU A 195 0.94 5.47 2.09
C LEU A 195 0.22 6.56 2.88
N GLY A 196 0.94 7.14 3.82
CA GLY A 196 0.45 8.21 4.66
C GLY A 196 -0.70 7.80 5.59
N GLU A 197 -1.52 8.76 5.98
CA GLU A 197 -2.71 8.51 6.78
C GLU A 197 -3.73 7.65 6.00
N GLY A 198 -3.84 7.87 4.68
CA GLY A 198 -4.73 7.12 3.80
C GLY A 198 -4.47 5.62 3.81
N GLY A 199 -3.20 5.19 3.84
CA GLY A 199 -2.84 3.77 3.96
C GLY A 199 -3.30 3.13 5.27
N THR A 200 -3.36 3.92 6.36
CA THR A 200 -3.90 3.46 7.66
C THR A 200 -5.41 3.38 7.62
N LEU A 201 -6.07 4.39 7.03
CA LEU A 201 -7.52 4.52 6.98
C LEU A 201 -8.17 3.57 5.96
N ALA A 202 -7.40 3.03 5.02
CA ALA A 202 -7.90 2.09 4.01
C ALA A 202 -8.31 0.72 4.59
N GLY A 203 -7.84 0.36 5.79
CA GLY A 203 -8.04 -0.97 6.34
C GLY A 203 -7.40 -2.06 5.48
N GLN A 204 -8.08 -3.18 5.29
CA GLN A 204 -7.65 -4.22 4.36
C GLN A 204 -7.82 -3.72 2.92
N LEU A 205 -6.75 -3.71 2.12
CA LEU A 205 -6.83 -3.29 0.73
C LEU A 205 -7.10 -4.50 -0.19
N THR A 206 -8.20 -4.44 -0.91
CA THR A 206 -8.54 -5.39 -1.98
C THR A 206 -8.43 -4.69 -3.34
N VAL A 207 -7.58 -5.20 -4.23
CA VAL A 207 -7.44 -4.69 -5.61
C VAL A 207 -8.26 -5.59 -6.53
N ALA A 208 -9.38 -5.07 -7.02
CA ALA A 208 -10.31 -5.81 -7.86
C ALA A 208 -10.05 -5.58 -9.36
N ASP A 209 -10.11 -6.64 -10.14
CA ASP A 209 -10.12 -6.56 -11.59
C ASP A 209 -11.54 -6.24 -12.07
N ILE A 210 -11.70 -5.11 -12.73
CA ILE A 210 -12.98 -4.67 -13.31
C ILE A 210 -13.03 -4.87 -14.85
N GLY A 211 -12.01 -5.53 -15.41
CA GLY A 211 -11.94 -5.87 -16.84
C GLY A 211 -11.33 -4.79 -17.71
N ILE A 212 -10.45 -3.96 -17.16
CA ILE A 212 -9.54 -3.14 -17.98
C ILE A 212 -8.51 -4.07 -18.61
N PRO A 213 -8.31 -4.02 -19.94
CA PRO A 213 -7.40 -4.94 -20.63
C PRO A 213 -5.97 -4.89 -20.09
N ASP A 214 -5.39 -6.06 -19.82
CA ASP A 214 -4.04 -6.22 -19.28
C ASP A 214 -2.95 -5.53 -20.10
N ASP A 215 -3.13 -5.43 -21.43
CA ASP A 215 -2.16 -4.77 -22.28
C ASP A 215 -2.11 -3.27 -22.05
N LEU A 216 -3.23 -2.63 -21.65
CA LEU A 216 -3.26 -1.22 -21.25
C LEU A 216 -2.52 -1.04 -19.92
N VAL A 217 -2.78 -1.92 -18.95
CA VAL A 217 -2.08 -1.90 -17.64
C VAL A 217 -0.58 -2.14 -17.80
N ARG A 218 -0.18 -3.08 -18.69
CA ARG A 218 1.25 -3.33 -18.95
C ARG A 218 1.96 -2.15 -19.59
N LYS A 219 1.28 -1.42 -20.49
CA LYS A 219 1.84 -0.24 -21.17
C LYS A 219 1.89 1.00 -20.29
N LEU A 220 1.16 1.01 -19.17
CA LEU A 220 1.22 2.15 -18.24
C LEU A 220 2.63 2.31 -17.72
N GLU A 221 3.24 3.47 -17.92
CA GLU A 221 4.50 3.85 -17.30
C GLU A 221 4.24 4.28 -15.86
N SER A 222 4.83 3.58 -14.91
CA SER A 222 4.77 3.92 -13.48
C SER A 222 6.09 3.58 -12.82
N ASP A 223 6.66 4.54 -12.13
CA ASP A 223 7.88 4.37 -11.33
C ASP A 223 7.57 3.81 -9.92
N LEU A 224 6.28 3.74 -9.57
CA LEU A 224 5.83 3.29 -8.27
C LEU A 224 5.31 1.84 -8.33
N HIS A 225 5.82 1.01 -7.43
CA HIS A 225 5.44 -0.39 -7.33
C HIS A 225 5.20 -0.79 -5.88
N ALA A 226 4.14 -1.55 -5.63
CA ALA A 226 3.91 -2.24 -4.37
C ALA A 226 4.14 -3.74 -4.53
N VAL A 227 4.63 -4.38 -3.48
CA VAL A 227 4.78 -5.84 -3.40
C VAL A 227 3.68 -6.37 -2.49
N PHE A 228 2.78 -7.18 -3.06
CA PHE A 228 1.73 -7.85 -2.31
C PHE A 228 2.16 -9.29 -1.93
N PRO A 229 1.63 -9.87 -0.84
CA PRO A 229 2.01 -11.22 -0.40
C PRO A 229 1.93 -12.28 -1.51
N LYS A 230 0.94 -12.20 -2.40
CA LYS A 230 0.77 -13.12 -3.54
C LYS A 230 1.88 -13.03 -4.60
N GLU A 231 2.65 -11.95 -4.61
CA GLU A 231 3.77 -11.72 -5.53
C GLU A 231 5.11 -12.16 -4.92
N LEU A 232 5.13 -12.47 -3.62
CA LEU A 232 6.32 -12.96 -2.94
C LEU A 232 6.54 -14.43 -3.30
N TYR A 233 7.58 -14.67 -4.06
CA TYR A 233 7.96 -16.00 -4.49
C TYR A 233 9.42 -16.28 -4.14
N LEU A 234 9.64 -17.32 -3.36
CA LEU A 234 10.97 -17.89 -3.14
C LEU A 234 11.10 -19.12 -4.06
N PRO A 235 12.06 -19.11 -4.99
CA PRO A 235 12.23 -20.23 -5.91
C PRO A 235 12.57 -21.52 -5.13
N ARG A 236 12.04 -22.65 -5.58
CA ARG A 236 12.39 -23.95 -5.02
C ARG A 236 13.87 -24.24 -5.28
N ARG A 237 14.51 -24.82 -4.27
CA ARG A 237 15.89 -25.31 -4.41
C ARG A 237 15.90 -26.68 -5.08
N ASP A 238 16.77 -26.88 -6.06
CA ASP A 238 17.00 -28.16 -6.66
C ASP A 238 17.70 -29.11 -5.68
N ARG A 239 17.37 -30.42 -5.76
CA ARG A 239 17.96 -31.42 -4.85
C ARG A 239 19.48 -31.52 -4.97
N ASP A 240 20.00 -31.36 -6.18
CA ASP A 240 21.44 -31.45 -6.49
C ASP A 240 22.15 -30.10 -6.42
N SER A 241 21.57 -29.13 -5.69
CA SER A 241 22.16 -27.82 -5.52
C SER A 241 22.95 -27.69 -4.22
N HIS A 242 23.92 -26.80 -4.22
CA HIS A 242 24.74 -26.47 -3.05
C HIS A 242 24.68 -24.96 -2.74
N LYS A 243 25.20 -24.56 -1.60
CA LYS A 243 25.18 -23.14 -1.16
C LYS A 243 25.72 -22.14 -2.18
N GLY A 244 26.67 -22.54 -3.02
CA GLY A 244 27.23 -21.67 -4.07
C GLY A 244 26.26 -21.28 -5.17
N ASN A 245 25.17 -22.05 -5.39
CA ASN A 245 24.15 -21.76 -6.40
C ASN A 245 23.18 -20.63 -5.97
N TYR A 246 23.19 -20.24 -4.69
CA TYR A 246 22.23 -19.29 -4.11
C TYR A 246 22.83 -17.95 -3.73
N GLY A 247 23.97 -17.61 -4.34
CA GLY A 247 24.61 -16.32 -4.22
C GLY A 247 25.30 -16.08 -2.87
N LYS A 248 26.03 -14.97 -2.83
CA LYS A 248 26.76 -14.50 -1.65
C LYS A 248 26.36 -13.07 -1.36
N VAL A 249 25.96 -12.81 -0.11
CA VAL A 249 25.59 -11.50 0.39
C VAL A 249 26.68 -11.00 1.32
N TYR A 250 27.09 -9.75 1.14
CA TYR A 250 27.91 -9.04 2.10
C TYR A 250 27.06 -8.01 2.83
N ILE A 251 27.16 -7.96 4.15
CA ILE A 251 26.45 -7.01 5.00
C ILE A 251 27.48 -6.16 5.74
N LEU A 252 27.40 -4.85 5.60
CA LEU A 252 28.15 -3.86 6.35
C LEU A 252 27.20 -3.16 7.33
N ALA A 253 27.32 -3.47 8.62
CA ALA A 253 26.33 -3.05 9.60
C ALA A 253 26.90 -3.01 11.03
N GLY A 254 26.20 -2.34 11.92
CA GLY A 254 26.49 -2.32 13.34
C GLY A 254 27.53 -1.30 13.80
N SER A 255 27.37 -0.89 15.05
CA SER A 255 28.31 -0.09 15.84
C SER A 255 28.07 -0.37 17.32
N VAL A 256 28.93 0.14 18.20
CA VAL A 256 28.70 0.06 19.65
C VAL A 256 27.37 0.72 20.00
N GLY A 257 26.52 -0.01 20.74
CA GLY A 257 25.14 0.37 21.03
C GLY A 257 24.09 -0.16 20.03
N TYR A 258 24.50 -0.54 18.80
CA TYR A 258 23.60 -1.02 17.76
C TYR A 258 23.98 -2.42 17.25
N SER A 259 24.35 -3.34 18.17
CA SER A 259 24.75 -4.71 17.82
C SER A 259 23.59 -5.60 17.35
N GLY A 260 22.34 -5.25 17.64
CA GLY A 260 21.15 -6.01 17.23
C GLY A 260 20.87 -5.96 15.74
N ALA A 261 21.03 -4.80 15.12
CA ALA A 261 20.70 -4.57 13.71
C ALA A 261 21.50 -5.47 12.74
N PRO A 262 22.84 -5.60 12.85
CA PRO A 262 23.63 -6.51 12.01
C PRO A 262 23.22 -7.97 12.17
N ILE A 263 22.85 -8.40 13.38
CA ILE A 263 22.42 -9.77 13.67
C ILE A 263 21.09 -10.07 13.00
N LEU A 264 20.13 -9.14 13.09
CA LEU A 264 18.82 -9.27 12.44
C LEU A 264 18.97 -9.32 10.93
N ALA A 265 19.76 -8.42 10.34
CA ALA A 265 20.03 -8.39 8.91
C ALA A 265 20.68 -9.70 8.41
N ALA A 266 21.67 -10.21 9.13
CA ALA A 266 22.35 -11.45 8.76
C ALA A 266 21.43 -12.67 8.86
N ARG A 267 20.64 -12.78 9.92
CA ARG A 267 19.62 -13.84 10.07
C ARG A 267 18.54 -13.78 9.01
N ALA A 268 18.08 -12.57 8.66
CA ALA A 268 17.11 -12.40 7.60
C ALA A 268 17.66 -12.87 6.25
N ALA A 269 18.88 -12.48 5.90
CA ALA A 269 19.54 -12.91 4.66
C ALA A 269 19.67 -14.45 4.57
N VAL A 270 20.05 -15.11 5.66
CA VAL A 270 20.11 -16.59 5.74
C VAL A 270 18.73 -17.20 5.55
N ARG A 271 17.72 -16.70 6.25
CA ARG A 271 16.33 -17.20 6.18
C ARG A 271 15.69 -17.00 4.80
N CYS A 272 16.03 -15.90 4.12
CA CYS A 272 15.60 -15.66 2.75
C CYS A 272 16.27 -16.59 1.71
N GLY A 273 17.25 -17.40 2.15
CA GLY A 273 17.83 -18.43 1.32
C GLY A 273 19.15 -18.08 0.64
N SER A 274 19.84 -17.01 1.08
CA SER A 274 21.20 -16.71 0.58
C SER A 274 22.15 -17.88 0.84
N GLY A 275 22.96 -18.22 -0.15
CA GLY A 275 23.89 -19.36 -0.06
C GLY A 275 25.02 -19.12 0.94
N GLN A 276 25.51 -17.88 1.01
CA GLN A 276 26.51 -17.45 2.00
C GLN A 276 26.22 -16.01 2.42
N VAL A 277 26.36 -15.74 3.72
CA VAL A 277 26.19 -14.40 4.30
C VAL A 277 27.48 -14.05 5.06
N SER A 278 28.19 -13.02 4.58
CA SER A 278 29.33 -12.42 5.26
C SER A 278 28.88 -11.12 5.94
N LEU A 279 29.26 -10.92 7.19
CA LEU A 279 28.90 -9.75 7.96
C LEU A 279 30.14 -9.01 8.45
N GLY A 280 30.37 -7.80 7.94
CA GLY A 280 31.38 -6.88 8.45
C GLY A 280 30.80 -6.00 9.55
N VAL A 281 31.43 -6.02 10.72
CA VAL A 281 31.06 -5.18 11.87
C VAL A 281 32.31 -4.52 12.47
N PRO A 282 32.22 -3.36 13.12
CA PRO A 282 33.34 -2.80 13.89
C PRO A 282 33.90 -3.83 14.90
N GLY A 283 35.21 -3.87 15.08
CA GLY A 283 35.89 -4.82 15.94
C GLY A 283 35.25 -5.03 17.32
N PRO A 284 34.86 -3.99 18.06
CA PRO A 284 34.19 -4.15 19.36
C PRO A 284 32.83 -4.87 19.31
N VAL A 285 32.15 -4.87 18.18
CA VAL A 285 30.83 -5.52 17.97
C VAL A 285 30.99 -6.98 17.55
N TRP A 286 32.14 -7.34 16.96
CA TRP A 286 32.37 -8.68 16.43
C TRP A 286 32.17 -9.82 17.45
N PRO A 287 32.64 -9.76 18.71
CA PRO A 287 32.43 -10.87 19.66
C PRO A 287 30.93 -11.13 19.92
N ILE A 288 30.13 -10.06 19.94
CA ILE A 288 28.70 -10.16 20.14
C ILE A 288 28.03 -10.83 18.93
N ALA A 289 28.43 -10.42 17.72
CA ALA A 289 27.91 -11.01 16.49
C ALA A 289 28.32 -12.49 16.35
N ALA A 290 29.57 -12.81 16.65
CA ALA A 290 30.10 -14.17 16.59
C ALA A 290 29.41 -15.14 17.56
N GLN A 291 28.99 -14.66 18.73
CA GLN A 291 28.24 -15.48 19.68
C GLN A 291 26.78 -15.73 19.29
N LYS A 292 26.19 -14.86 18.45
CA LYS A 292 24.77 -14.91 18.13
C LYS A 292 24.47 -15.45 16.73
N LEU A 293 25.47 -15.64 15.89
CA LEU A 293 25.31 -16.08 14.50
C LEU A 293 26.07 -17.40 14.28
N ASP A 294 25.32 -18.44 13.95
CA ASP A 294 25.87 -19.77 13.66
C ASP A 294 26.12 -19.97 12.15
N GLU A 295 25.26 -19.42 11.30
CA GLU A 295 25.24 -19.67 9.84
C GLU A 295 25.88 -18.55 9.04
N ALA A 296 25.70 -17.28 9.47
CA ALA A 296 26.37 -16.14 8.88
C ALA A 296 27.80 -16.00 9.44
N MET A 297 28.69 -15.45 8.65
CA MET A 297 30.13 -15.33 8.95
C MET A 297 30.49 -13.89 9.34
N PRO A 298 30.39 -13.52 10.62
CA PRO A 298 30.82 -12.21 11.08
C PRO A 298 32.34 -12.08 11.14
N HIS A 299 32.88 -10.93 10.76
CA HIS A 299 34.31 -10.62 10.88
C HIS A 299 34.52 -9.18 11.35
N PRO A 300 35.59 -8.91 12.08
CA PRO A 300 35.90 -7.60 12.59
C PRO A 300 36.41 -6.69 11.49
N LEU A 301 36.01 -5.43 11.55
CA LEU A 301 36.53 -4.34 10.72
C LEU A 301 37.23 -3.29 11.59
N PRO A 302 38.21 -2.53 11.04
CA PRO A 302 38.80 -1.39 11.71
C PRO A 302 37.73 -0.43 12.28
N ALA A 303 37.92 -0.04 13.54
CA ALA A 303 36.93 0.77 14.27
C ALA A 303 37.58 2.02 14.86
N SER A 304 36.79 3.09 14.97
CA SER A 304 37.13 4.30 15.73
C SER A 304 37.09 4.03 17.23
N LYS A 305 37.58 4.99 18.03
CA LYS A 305 37.52 4.90 19.50
C LYS A 305 36.09 4.84 20.02
N ASP A 306 35.14 5.38 19.27
CA ASP A 306 33.71 5.40 19.61
C ASP A 306 33.00 4.10 19.17
N GLY A 307 33.72 3.12 18.65
CA GLY A 307 33.18 1.83 18.27
C GLY A 307 32.36 1.83 16.98
N MET A 308 32.55 2.84 16.12
CA MET A 308 32.05 2.93 14.75
C MET A 308 33.14 2.52 13.75
N LEU A 309 32.78 2.39 12.46
CA LEU A 309 33.76 2.13 11.40
C LEU A 309 34.79 3.28 11.30
N SER A 310 36.07 2.92 11.18
CA SER A 310 37.10 3.89 10.80
C SER A 310 37.32 3.90 9.28
N LEU A 311 38.05 4.88 8.76
CA LEU A 311 38.24 5.04 7.31
C LEU A 311 38.96 3.84 6.68
N GLU A 312 39.85 3.19 7.43
CA GLU A 312 40.60 2.02 6.99
C GLU A 312 39.72 0.80 6.72
N ALA A 313 38.49 0.79 7.23
CA ALA A 313 37.54 -0.28 6.98
C ALA A 313 37.16 -0.41 5.50
N ALA A 314 37.20 0.68 4.74
CA ALA A 314 36.73 0.70 3.36
C ALA A 314 37.49 -0.29 2.46
N GLU A 315 38.82 -0.35 2.55
CA GLU A 315 39.64 -1.26 1.75
C GLU A 315 39.39 -2.74 2.09
N GLU A 316 39.23 -3.05 3.37
CA GLU A 316 38.94 -4.39 3.82
C GLU A 316 37.54 -4.84 3.30
N VAL A 317 36.55 -3.95 3.34
CA VAL A 317 35.20 -4.19 2.80
C VAL A 317 35.26 -4.46 1.30
N LEU A 318 35.95 -3.63 0.52
CA LEU A 318 36.11 -3.82 -0.94
C LEU A 318 36.70 -5.17 -1.30
N ARG A 319 37.76 -5.61 -0.61
CA ARG A 319 38.34 -6.93 -0.84
C ARG A 319 37.38 -8.08 -0.56
N ARG A 320 36.54 -7.95 0.45
CA ARG A 320 35.56 -8.98 0.83
C ARG A 320 34.31 -8.99 -0.06
N LEU A 321 34.04 -7.89 -0.76
CA LEU A 321 32.93 -7.79 -1.72
C LEU A 321 33.25 -8.52 -3.05
N GLU A 322 34.50 -8.75 -3.43
CA GLU A 322 34.84 -9.36 -4.72
C GLU A 322 34.09 -10.65 -5.05
N PRO A 323 33.91 -11.62 -4.11
CA PRO A 323 33.18 -12.84 -4.40
C PRO A 323 31.63 -12.70 -4.21
N CYS A 324 31.12 -11.52 -3.89
CA CYS A 324 29.73 -11.31 -3.53
C CYS A 324 28.88 -10.84 -4.72
N GLY A 325 27.60 -11.17 -4.71
CA GLY A 325 26.64 -10.75 -5.74
C GLY A 325 25.84 -9.51 -5.36
N VAL A 326 25.78 -9.15 -4.05
CA VAL A 326 25.03 -8.02 -3.53
C VAL A 326 25.65 -7.57 -2.20
N CYS A 327 25.52 -6.27 -1.91
CA CYS A 327 25.91 -5.68 -0.64
C CYS A 327 24.72 -4.98 0.04
N LEU A 328 24.54 -5.22 1.34
CA LEU A 328 23.68 -4.42 2.21
C LEU A 328 24.56 -3.50 3.06
N ILE A 329 24.29 -2.21 3.05
CA ILE A 329 25.02 -1.20 3.83
C ILE A 329 24.04 -0.40 4.67
N GLY A 330 24.29 -0.30 5.99
CA GLY A 330 23.59 0.72 6.78
C GLY A 330 23.04 0.32 8.12
N PRO A 331 22.42 -0.86 8.31
CA PRO A 331 21.72 -1.14 9.58
C PRO A 331 22.60 -0.96 10.80
N GLY A 332 22.32 0.10 11.60
CA GLY A 332 23.00 0.38 12.85
C GLY A 332 24.48 0.78 12.75
N LEU A 333 24.91 1.36 11.63
CA LEU A 333 26.30 1.87 11.47
C LEU A 333 26.62 3.05 12.39
N GLY A 334 25.60 3.75 12.87
CA GLY A 334 25.74 4.98 13.61
C GLY A 334 25.96 6.20 12.72
N ARG A 335 25.89 7.37 13.33
CA ARG A 335 26.06 8.65 12.64
C ARG A 335 27.40 9.28 13.03
N GLY A 336 28.29 9.42 12.07
CA GLY A 336 29.60 10.04 12.28
C GLY A 336 30.30 10.32 10.96
N ASN A 337 31.21 11.30 10.96
CA ASN A 337 31.92 11.71 9.76
C ASN A 337 32.73 10.59 9.11
N SER A 338 33.36 9.72 9.92
CA SER A 338 34.09 8.54 9.42
C SER A 338 33.17 7.54 8.72
N VAL A 339 32.02 7.22 9.33
CA VAL A 339 31.00 6.34 8.77
C VAL A 339 30.49 6.88 7.44
N GLY A 340 30.10 8.17 7.41
CA GLY A 340 29.64 8.83 6.20
C GLY A 340 30.68 8.79 5.07
N SER A 341 31.95 9.02 5.40
CA SER A 341 33.03 8.96 4.42
C SER A 341 33.26 7.54 3.88
N VAL A 342 33.23 6.52 4.75
CA VAL A 342 33.32 5.11 4.34
C VAL A 342 32.18 4.75 3.40
N VAL A 343 30.94 5.03 3.78
CA VAL A 343 29.74 4.70 2.97
C VAL A 343 29.81 5.38 1.60
N ARG A 344 30.08 6.67 1.55
CA ARG A 344 30.19 7.40 0.28
C ARG A 344 31.34 6.90 -0.60
N HIS A 345 32.47 6.55 0.00
CA HIS A 345 33.61 5.95 -0.75
C HIS A 345 33.23 4.58 -1.34
N LEU A 346 32.58 3.74 -0.55
CA LEU A 346 32.11 2.43 -1.00
C LEU A 346 31.09 2.56 -2.15
N LEU A 347 30.11 3.45 -2.04
CA LEU A 347 29.10 3.65 -3.09
C LEU A 347 29.71 4.15 -4.40
N LYS A 348 30.74 4.96 -4.37
CA LYS A 348 31.47 5.40 -5.57
C LYS A 348 32.28 4.26 -6.24
N THR A 349 32.71 3.27 -5.46
CA THR A 349 33.67 2.24 -5.90
C THR A 349 32.99 0.92 -6.26
N ILE A 350 31.93 0.52 -5.52
CA ILE A 350 31.20 -0.73 -5.71
C ILE A 350 30.52 -0.77 -7.07
N ARG A 351 30.58 -1.93 -7.76
CA ARG A 351 29.96 -2.16 -9.08
C ARG A 351 28.90 -3.26 -9.05
N LEU A 352 28.58 -3.79 -7.89
CA LEU A 352 27.52 -4.78 -7.68
C LEU A 352 26.28 -4.09 -7.10
N PRO A 353 25.11 -4.71 -7.16
CA PRO A 353 23.88 -4.18 -6.54
C PRO A 353 24.08 -3.89 -5.04
N VAL A 354 23.63 -2.71 -4.62
CA VAL A 354 23.69 -2.28 -3.22
C VAL A 354 22.27 -2.02 -2.71
N VAL A 355 21.96 -2.60 -1.56
CA VAL A 355 20.80 -2.22 -0.74
C VAL A 355 21.32 -1.25 0.31
N LEU A 356 20.79 -0.04 0.33
CA LEU A 356 21.17 1.00 1.28
C LEU A 356 20.03 1.23 2.27
N ASP A 357 20.30 1.15 3.57
CA ASP A 357 19.28 1.25 4.61
C ASP A 357 19.75 2.09 5.80
N ALA A 358 18.81 2.64 6.53
CA ALA A 358 19.01 3.30 7.83
C ALA A 358 20.18 4.31 7.82
N ASP A 359 21.27 4.06 8.60
CA ASP A 359 22.40 4.96 8.69
C ASP A 359 23.22 5.02 7.40
N GLY A 360 23.08 4.05 6.50
CA GLY A 360 23.63 4.12 5.14
C GLY A 360 22.95 5.23 4.34
N ILE A 361 21.65 5.41 4.47
CA ILE A 361 20.90 6.52 3.85
C ILE A 361 21.28 7.84 4.53
N ASN A 362 21.37 7.87 5.87
CA ASN A 362 21.76 9.05 6.62
C ASN A 362 23.16 9.56 6.23
N ALA A 363 24.06 8.65 5.80
CA ALA A 363 25.40 9.00 5.33
C ALA A 363 25.43 9.82 4.03
N LEU A 364 24.29 9.91 3.34
CA LEU A 364 24.12 10.68 2.09
C LEU A 364 23.49 12.05 2.30
N GLU A 365 23.21 12.45 3.53
CA GLU A 365 22.72 13.81 3.81
C GLU A 365 23.70 14.85 3.23
N GLY A 366 23.20 15.71 2.32
CA GLY A 366 24.01 16.68 1.58
C GLY A 366 24.93 16.09 0.49
N HIS A 367 24.85 14.79 0.20
CA HIS A 367 25.71 14.07 -0.75
C HIS A 367 24.96 13.06 -1.63
N ILE A 368 23.73 13.36 -2.00
CA ILE A 368 22.87 12.48 -2.80
C ILE A 368 23.41 12.22 -4.21
N ASP A 369 24.27 13.09 -4.71
CA ASP A 369 24.97 12.98 -5.98
C ASP A 369 25.90 11.76 -6.09
N VAL A 370 26.09 11.05 -4.98
CA VAL A 370 26.88 9.79 -4.94
C VAL A 370 26.13 8.61 -5.57
N LEU A 371 24.79 8.67 -5.64
CA LEU A 371 23.93 7.66 -6.24
C LEU A 371 23.80 7.91 -7.75
#